data_d9f275a46eb04c89adc2810e446fe5fd
#
_entry.id   d9f275a46eb04c89adc2810e446fe5fd
#
_cell.length_a   1.000
_cell.length_b   1.000
_cell.length_c   1.000
_cell.angle_alpha   90.00
_cell.angle_beta   90.00
_cell.angle_gamma   90.00
#
_symmetry.space_group_name_H-M   'P 1'
#
loop_
_entity.id
_entity.type
_entity.pdbx_description
1 polymer ?
#
loop_
_entity_poly.entity_id
_entity_poly.type
_entity_poly.pdbx_seq_one_letter_code
_entity_poly.pdbx_strand_id
1 'polypeptide(L)'
;MSPSIVDDENSEASRYAKRLREQPRMPAAEQLFVTSAPTVPSSTHVHQDRLTNSESVSDIDQMGADLQRRMAAAPRRRENSALAMIGRIAVVIIFAALALLVIFAKPLWQSARALLNADLQTLQASKPSDRLTANNAPPNSPLDPATKITTGSVAELSASAQAQQAPPSPISNPLGQEPRSVNSPVRGVTDSEIRFGISAPFSGAAKELGQNMKMGIEAAFRVANASGGVHGRQLRLTAADDGYEPTRTAETMKQLYDRDQVFGLVGNVGTPTAVVALPYALDRKMLFFGAFTGAGLLRSDPPDRYVFNYRASYAEETAAMVYYLVKVRRLKPEEIAVFAQQDSYGDAGFAGVEKAIRSLRGGDQSTILRLNYQRNTVDVDEAVAELQKSFAAPHRRRPAAPAPIPIKAVIMVPTYRAAARFIERTRDRYPNMIYTSVSFVGSTALANELMLLGKKYATGVIVTQVVPAVDGHSSLVLDYKSALAKYFPGEAPDYVSLEGYVAANVLIAALKRNGPQLDTESLVETLENLHDLDIGLGTPVTFSRSEHQGIHKVWGSQLDTTGHYRPIDLQ
;
A
#
# COMPACT_ATOMS: atom_id res chain seq x y z
N MET A 1 23.62 -46.26 20.24
CA MET A 1 23.11 -45.33 21.28
C MET A 1 22.66 -44.06 20.53
N SER A 2 21.38 -43.96 20.23
CA SER A 2 20.77 -42.80 19.60
C SER A 2 20.26 -41.85 20.69
N PRO A 3 20.42 -40.52 20.55
CA PRO A 3 19.79 -39.58 21.48
C PRO A 3 18.34 -39.33 21.09
N SER A 4 17.48 -39.43 22.08
CA SER A 4 16.05 -39.12 22.06
C SER A 4 15.80 -37.66 21.71
N ILE A 5 14.87 -37.42 20.78
CA ILE A 5 14.30 -36.12 20.45
C ILE A 5 13.38 -35.74 21.63
N VAL A 6 13.77 -34.72 22.38
CA VAL A 6 12.91 -34.06 23.35
C VAL A 6 12.02 -33.07 22.56
N ASP A 7 10.72 -33.29 22.58
CA ASP A 7 9.71 -32.36 22.07
C ASP A 7 9.77 -31.06 22.89
N ASP A 8 10.24 -30.00 22.24
CA ASP A 8 10.27 -28.65 22.83
C ASP A 8 8.88 -27.99 22.73
N GLU A 9 8.04 -28.19 23.74
CA GLU A 9 6.72 -27.55 23.90
C GLU A 9 6.80 -26.03 24.03
N ASN A 10 7.99 -25.46 24.06
CA ASN A 10 8.23 -24.04 24.26
C ASN A 10 8.60 -23.28 22.97
N SER A 11 8.50 -23.91 21.81
CA SER A 11 8.78 -23.25 20.54
C SER A 11 7.77 -22.12 20.25
N GLU A 12 8.20 -21.03 19.62
CA GLU A 12 7.34 -19.91 19.25
C GLU A 12 6.15 -20.32 18.36
N ALA A 13 6.35 -21.32 17.51
CA ALA A 13 5.29 -21.90 16.68
C ALA A 13 4.20 -22.56 17.55
N SER A 14 4.57 -23.23 18.65
CA SER A 14 3.64 -23.84 19.59
C SER A 14 2.82 -22.80 20.35
N ARG A 15 3.45 -21.70 20.78
CA ARG A 15 2.75 -20.58 21.46
C ARG A 15 1.81 -19.81 20.52
N TYR A 16 2.18 -19.64 19.25
CA TYR A 16 1.33 -19.01 18.24
C TYR A 16 0.13 -19.90 17.87
N ALA A 17 0.35 -21.19 17.68
CA ALA A 17 -0.71 -22.17 17.44
C ALA A 17 -1.72 -22.27 18.60
N LYS A 18 -1.24 -22.14 19.85
CA LYS A 18 -2.09 -22.09 21.04
C LYS A 18 -2.96 -20.83 21.06
N ARG A 19 -2.38 -19.66 20.77
CA ARG A 19 -3.14 -18.38 20.66
C ARG A 19 -4.23 -18.42 19.60
N LEU A 20 -4.01 -19.09 18.46
CA LEU A 20 -5.02 -19.24 17.41
C LEU A 20 -6.16 -20.19 17.77
N ARG A 21 -5.90 -21.21 18.59
CA ARG A 21 -6.93 -22.15 19.08
C ARG A 21 -7.82 -21.55 20.17
N GLU A 22 -7.33 -20.60 20.92
CA GLU A 22 -8.03 -19.90 22.00
C GLU A 22 -8.89 -18.71 21.54
N GLN A 23 -8.88 -18.35 20.25
CA GLN A 23 -9.76 -17.32 19.71
C GLN A 23 -11.18 -17.89 19.52
N PRO A 24 -12.25 -17.25 20.07
CA PRO A 24 -13.62 -17.73 19.91
C PRO A 24 -14.02 -17.68 18.42
N ARG A 25 -14.56 -18.80 17.93
CA ARG A 25 -15.19 -18.87 16.60
C ARG A 25 -16.44 -18.00 16.62
N MET A 26 -16.48 -16.96 15.81
CA MET A 26 -17.66 -16.14 15.62
C MET A 26 -18.75 -16.95 14.89
N PRO A 27 -20.01 -16.99 15.37
CA PRO A 27 -21.11 -17.53 14.60
C PRO A 27 -21.51 -16.60 13.47
N ALA A 28 -22.05 -17.18 12.39
CA ALA A 28 -22.56 -16.46 11.23
C ALA A 28 -23.64 -15.44 11.62
N ALA A 29 -23.56 -14.25 11.05
CA ALA A 29 -24.44 -13.12 11.33
C ALA A 29 -25.88 -13.41 10.86
N GLU A 30 -26.82 -13.44 11.79
CA GLU A 30 -28.25 -13.19 11.53
C GLU A 30 -28.57 -11.74 11.90
N GLN A 31 -29.19 -11.06 10.96
CA GLN A 31 -29.70 -9.70 11.13
C GLN A 31 -30.95 -9.73 12.02
N LEU A 32 -31.00 -8.94 13.08
CA LEU A 32 -32.25 -8.56 13.74
C LEU A 32 -32.22 -7.11 14.22
N PHE A 33 -33.29 -6.42 13.87
CA PHE A 33 -33.64 -5.03 14.16
C PHE A 33 -33.86 -4.76 15.65
N VAL A 34 -33.46 -3.57 16.06
CA VAL A 34 -33.66 -2.99 17.41
C VAL A 34 -35.05 -2.37 17.53
N THR A 35 -35.77 -2.66 18.61
CA THR A 35 -36.68 -1.70 19.25
C THR A 35 -36.73 -1.93 20.77
N SER A 36 -36.39 -0.83 21.49
CA SER A 36 -36.77 -0.33 22.84
C SER A 36 -36.90 -1.28 24.04
N ALA A 37 -36.18 -0.94 25.10
CA ALA A 37 -36.36 -1.35 26.50
C ALA A 37 -37.69 -0.76 27.10
N PRO A 38 -38.23 -1.19 28.29
CA PRO A 38 -37.53 -1.06 29.57
C PRO A 38 -37.88 -2.08 30.70
N THR A 39 -37.09 -2.00 31.79
CA THR A 39 -37.32 -2.26 33.24
C THR A 39 -37.38 -3.67 33.81
N VAL A 40 -36.47 -3.83 34.80
CA VAL A 40 -36.30 -4.87 35.86
C VAL A 40 -37.48 -4.84 36.87
N PRO A 41 -37.87 -5.94 37.57
CA PRO A 41 -37.23 -6.21 38.86
C PRO A 41 -37.02 -7.69 39.27
N SER A 42 -36.26 -7.79 40.37
CA SER A 42 -35.68 -8.92 41.12
C SER A 42 -36.67 -9.99 41.62
N SER A 43 -36.25 -11.21 41.82
CA SER A 43 -35.98 -11.89 43.10
C SER A 43 -36.33 -13.40 43.13
N THR A 44 -35.40 -14.14 43.70
CA THR A 44 -35.45 -15.20 44.70
C THR A 44 -35.78 -16.68 44.35
N HIS A 45 -34.76 -17.48 44.72
CA HIS A 45 -34.72 -18.78 45.45
C HIS A 45 -35.07 -20.12 44.79
N VAL A 46 -34.04 -20.97 44.75
CA VAL A 46 -33.88 -22.34 45.32
C VAL A 46 -34.83 -23.46 44.86
N HIS A 47 -34.32 -24.53 44.21
CA HIS A 47 -34.15 -25.86 44.78
C HIS A 47 -33.35 -26.81 43.83
N GLN A 48 -32.39 -27.51 44.43
CA GLN A 48 -31.81 -28.75 43.92
C GLN A 48 -32.84 -29.87 44.03
N ASP A 49 -32.92 -30.74 42.99
CA ASP A 49 -33.03 -32.15 43.23
C ASP A 49 -32.53 -33.00 42.06
N ARG A 50 -31.79 -34.03 42.43
CA ARG A 50 -31.31 -35.11 41.57
C ARG A 50 -32.51 -35.96 41.12
N LEU A 51 -32.43 -36.53 39.92
CA LEU A 51 -32.68 -37.95 39.69
C LEU A 51 -32.27 -38.38 38.27
N THR A 52 -31.61 -39.51 38.24
CA THR A 52 -31.27 -40.41 37.12
C THR A 52 -32.47 -40.83 36.31
N ASN A 53 -32.35 -40.89 34.96
CA ASN A 53 -32.67 -42.12 34.23
C ASN A 53 -32.28 -42.05 32.74
N SER A 54 -31.81 -43.16 32.28
CA SER A 54 -31.54 -43.56 30.92
C SER A 54 -32.82 -43.67 30.12
N GLU A 55 -32.95 -42.93 29.03
CA GLU A 55 -33.90 -43.28 27.97
C GLU A 55 -33.30 -43.09 26.57
N SER A 56 -33.59 -43.98 25.74
CA SER A 56 -33.11 -44.58 24.54
C SER A 56 -32.97 -43.68 23.30
N VAL A 57 -32.00 -44.08 22.47
CA VAL A 57 -31.61 -43.57 21.16
C VAL A 57 -32.78 -43.55 20.09
N SER A 58 -33.98 -44.01 20.45
CA SER A 58 -35.15 -44.11 19.54
C SER A 58 -35.89 -42.77 19.29
N ASP A 59 -35.72 -41.78 20.17
CA ASP A 59 -36.52 -40.52 20.04
C ASP A 59 -35.90 -39.50 19.09
N ILE A 60 -34.60 -39.60 18.79
CA ILE A 60 -33.91 -38.69 17.86
C ILE A 60 -34.29 -39.00 16.41
N ASP A 61 -34.50 -40.28 16.05
CA ASP A 61 -34.90 -40.69 14.71
C ASP A 61 -36.35 -40.34 14.42
N GLN A 62 -37.24 -40.33 15.42
CA GLN A 62 -38.63 -39.92 15.25
C GLN A 62 -38.78 -38.40 15.07
N MET A 63 -37.95 -37.60 15.75
CA MET A 63 -37.94 -36.15 15.58
C MET A 63 -37.40 -35.73 14.21
N GLY A 64 -36.43 -36.45 13.65
CA GLY A 64 -35.89 -36.23 12.31
C GLY A 64 -36.92 -36.49 11.21
N ALA A 65 -37.74 -37.58 11.36
CA ALA A 65 -38.79 -37.94 10.40
C ALA A 65 -39.99 -36.97 10.43
N ASP A 66 -40.31 -36.40 11.59
CA ASP A 66 -41.42 -35.42 11.73
C ASP A 66 -41.00 -34.03 11.19
N LEU A 67 -39.74 -33.64 11.32
CA LEU A 67 -39.22 -32.43 10.70
C LEU A 67 -39.21 -32.48 9.18
N GLN A 68 -38.87 -33.63 8.59
CA GLN A 68 -38.95 -33.85 7.13
C GLN A 68 -40.38 -33.82 6.60
N ARG A 69 -41.37 -34.37 7.34
CA ARG A 69 -42.80 -34.30 6.95
C ARG A 69 -43.34 -32.87 7.03
N ARG A 70 -42.93 -32.05 8.01
CA ARG A 70 -43.34 -30.64 8.12
C ARG A 70 -42.72 -29.77 7.03
N MET A 71 -41.50 -30.05 6.57
CA MET A 71 -40.86 -29.35 5.45
C MET A 71 -41.47 -29.70 4.09
N ALA A 72 -42.03 -30.91 3.93
CA ALA A 72 -42.73 -31.32 2.70
C ALA A 72 -44.17 -30.78 2.57
N ALA A 73 -44.76 -30.26 3.65
CA ALA A 73 -46.16 -29.80 3.70
C ALA A 73 -46.33 -28.27 3.62
N ALA A 74 -45.26 -27.49 3.34
CA ALA A 74 -45.35 -26.04 3.18
C ALA A 74 -46.04 -25.70 1.84
N PRO A 75 -47.11 -24.88 1.83
CA PRO A 75 -47.79 -24.52 0.60
C PRO A 75 -46.89 -23.70 -0.30
N ARG A 76 -46.66 -24.12 -1.54
CA ARG A 76 -46.00 -23.35 -2.58
C ARG A 76 -46.72 -22.02 -2.77
N ARG A 77 -46.13 -20.95 -2.28
CA ARG A 77 -46.55 -19.57 -2.54
C ARG A 77 -46.47 -19.34 -4.05
N ARG A 78 -47.59 -19.13 -4.71
CA ARG A 78 -47.66 -18.64 -6.10
C ARG A 78 -46.93 -17.28 -6.11
N GLU A 79 -45.78 -17.21 -6.77
CA GLU A 79 -45.13 -15.95 -7.08
C GLU A 79 -46.04 -15.11 -7.95
N ASN A 80 -46.33 -13.90 -7.51
CA ASN A 80 -47.11 -12.94 -8.28
C ASN A 80 -46.27 -12.54 -9.51
N SER A 81 -46.60 -13.11 -10.65
CA SER A 81 -46.01 -12.83 -11.96
C SER A 81 -46.03 -11.34 -12.35
N ALA A 82 -46.93 -10.56 -11.74
CA ALA A 82 -47.01 -9.11 -11.93
C ALA A 82 -45.83 -8.33 -11.37
N LEU A 83 -45.28 -8.68 -10.18
CA LEU A 83 -44.13 -8.01 -9.59
C LEU A 83 -42.84 -8.31 -10.34
N ALA A 84 -42.67 -9.53 -10.85
CA ALA A 84 -41.52 -9.89 -11.70
C ALA A 84 -41.55 -9.19 -13.06
N MET A 85 -42.77 -8.94 -13.60
CA MET A 85 -42.93 -8.20 -14.85
C MET A 85 -42.63 -6.69 -14.67
N ILE A 86 -43.05 -6.09 -13.57
CA ILE A 86 -42.77 -4.68 -13.23
C ILE A 86 -41.27 -4.48 -13.05
N GLY A 87 -40.57 -5.41 -12.36
CA GLY A 87 -39.10 -5.35 -12.21
C GLY A 87 -38.34 -5.40 -13.54
N ARG A 88 -38.78 -6.23 -14.48
CA ARG A 88 -38.18 -6.32 -15.83
C ARG A 88 -38.43 -5.05 -16.67
N ILE A 89 -39.61 -4.45 -16.57
CA ILE A 89 -39.92 -3.18 -17.25
C ILE A 89 -39.09 -2.04 -16.68
N ALA A 90 -38.91 -1.95 -15.35
CA ALA A 90 -38.08 -0.94 -14.72
C ALA A 90 -36.60 -1.02 -15.17
N VAL A 91 -36.07 -2.24 -15.28
CA VAL A 91 -34.71 -2.46 -15.79
C VAL A 91 -34.53 -1.98 -17.23
N VAL A 92 -35.50 -2.29 -18.10
CA VAL A 92 -35.49 -1.84 -19.52
C VAL A 92 -35.55 -0.31 -19.63
N ILE A 93 -36.36 0.34 -18.79
CA ILE A 93 -36.47 1.82 -18.77
C ILE A 93 -35.15 2.45 -18.30
N ILE A 94 -34.49 1.87 -17.29
CA ILE A 94 -33.17 2.37 -16.82
C ILE A 94 -32.11 2.24 -17.92
N PHE A 95 -32.06 1.11 -18.62
CA PHE A 95 -31.11 0.94 -19.73
C PHE A 95 -31.39 1.88 -20.90
N ALA A 96 -32.68 2.13 -21.23
CA ALA A 96 -33.06 3.09 -22.25
C ALA A 96 -32.67 4.53 -21.86
N ALA A 97 -32.85 4.91 -20.59
CA ALA A 97 -32.45 6.23 -20.08
C ALA A 97 -30.93 6.41 -20.11
N LEU A 98 -30.15 5.39 -19.73
CA LEU A 98 -28.68 5.40 -19.81
C LEU A 98 -28.19 5.49 -21.26
N ALA A 99 -28.80 4.77 -22.18
CA ALA A 99 -28.46 4.86 -23.61
C ALA A 99 -28.75 6.26 -24.19
N LEU A 100 -29.86 6.88 -23.82
CA LEU A 100 -30.17 8.27 -24.20
C LEU A 100 -29.15 9.25 -23.62
N LEU A 101 -28.75 9.06 -22.36
CA LEU A 101 -27.75 9.91 -21.70
C LEU A 101 -26.40 9.84 -22.43
N VAL A 102 -25.97 8.66 -22.89
CA VAL A 102 -24.75 8.49 -23.69
C VAL A 102 -24.86 9.15 -25.07
N ILE A 103 -26.04 9.07 -25.71
CA ILE A 103 -26.28 9.68 -27.03
C ILE A 103 -26.24 11.22 -26.92
N PHE A 104 -26.84 11.79 -25.88
CA PHE A 104 -26.86 13.24 -25.67
C PHE A 104 -25.56 13.82 -25.10
N ALA A 105 -24.75 13.01 -24.37
CA ALA A 105 -23.46 13.44 -23.86
C ALA A 105 -22.37 13.54 -24.94
N LYS A 106 -22.46 12.76 -26.03
CA LYS A 106 -21.47 12.78 -27.12
C LYS A 106 -21.29 14.16 -27.78
N PRO A 107 -22.34 14.90 -28.16
CA PRO A 107 -22.15 16.24 -28.80
C PRO A 107 -21.61 17.28 -27.82
N LEU A 108 -21.97 17.23 -26.54
CA LEU A 108 -21.42 18.10 -25.50
C LEU A 108 -19.90 17.89 -25.30
N TRP A 109 -19.46 16.63 -25.33
CA TRP A 109 -18.04 16.28 -25.18
C TRP A 109 -17.21 16.68 -26.42
N GLN A 110 -17.79 16.59 -27.60
CA GLN A 110 -17.16 17.05 -28.86
C GLN A 110 -17.01 18.57 -28.89
N SER A 111 -18.00 19.30 -28.40
CA SER A 111 -17.96 20.77 -28.31
C SER A 111 -16.93 21.26 -27.28
N ALA A 112 -16.84 20.59 -26.10
CA ALA A 112 -15.82 20.90 -25.11
C ALA A 112 -14.39 20.62 -25.61
N ARG A 113 -14.21 19.57 -26.41
CA ARG A 113 -12.91 19.21 -26.98
C ARG A 113 -12.50 20.18 -28.11
N ALA A 114 -13.47 20.70 -28.87
CA ALA A 114 -13.23 21.72 -29.88
C ALA A 114 -12.80 23.07 -29.28
N LEU A 115 -13.38 23.47 -28.14
CA LEU A 115 -12.98 24.68 -27.41
C LEU A 115 -11.57 24.54 -26.80
N LEU A 116 -11.22 23.39 -26.22
CA LEU A 116 -9.87 23.14 -25.70
C LEU A 116 -8.79 23.16 -26.79
N ASN A 117 -9.10 22.64 -27.99
CA ASN A 117 -8.16 22.64 -29.11
C ASN A 117 -8.01 24.03 -29.75
N ALA A 118 -9.04 24.89 -29.70
CA ALA A 118 -8.95 26.27 -30.17
C ALA A 118 -8.03 27.12 -29.26
N ASP A 119 -8.08 26.92 -27.93
CA ASP A 119 -7.19 27.60 -26.98
C ASP A 119 -5.72 27.19 -27.16
N LEU A 120 -5.47 25.91 -27.45
CA LEU A 120 -4.11 25.40 -27.71
C LEU A 120 -3.51 25.95 -29.01
N GLN A 121 -4.33 26.20 -30.04
CA GLN A 121 -3.85 26.81 -31.29
C GLN A 121 -3.55 28.30 -31.13
N THR A 122 -4.29 29.02 -30.30
CA THR A 122 -4.00 30.45 -30.02
C THR A 122 -2.72 30.64 -29.19
N LEU A 123 -2.38 29.72 -28.32
CA LEU A 123 -1.12 29.73 -27.56
C LEU A 123 0.11 29.36 -28.42
N GLN A 124 -0.05 28.63 -29.52
CA GLN A 124 1.04 28.31 -30.44
C GLN A 124 1.29 29.41 -31.49
N ALA A 125 0.35 30.31 -31.71
CA ALA A 125 0.47 31.42 -32.70
C ALA A 125 1.20 32.66 -32.15
N SER A 126 1.60 32.72 -30.89
CA SER A 126 2.22 33.89 -30.26
C SER A 126 3.74 33.77 -30.01
N LYS A 127 4.48 33.09 -30.89
CA LYS A 127 5.96 33.19 -30.91
C LYS A 127 6.42 34.19 -31.94
N PRO A 128 7.21 35.23 -31.59
CA PRO A 128 7.75 36.18 -32.56
C PRO A 128 8.84 35.50 -33.41
N SER A 129 8.71 35.62 -34.70
CA SER A 129 9.72 35.24 -35.69
C SER A 129 10.67 36.41 -35.91
N ASP A 130 11.90 36.33 -35.47
CA ASP A 130 12.98 37.18 -35.95
C ASP A 130 13.53 36.63 -37.26
N ARG A 131 13.20 37.34 -38.34
CA ARG A 131 13.91 37.24 -39.62
C ARG A 131 15.11 38.18 -39.56
N LEU A 132 16.32 37.64 -39.68
CA LEU A 132 17.45 38.36 -40.28
C LEU A 132 18.07 37.50 -41.38
N THR A 133 18.18 38.15 -42.50
CA THR A 133 18.59 37.69 -43.81
C THR A 133 20.09 37.39 -43.88
N ALA A 134 20.40 36.40 -44.71
CA ALA A 134 21.74 35.97 -45.11
C ALA A 134 22.42 37.02 -46.03
N ASN A 135 23.77 37.13 -45.92
CA ASN A 135 24.63 37.27 -47.10
C ASN A 135 26.08 36.85 -46.84
N ASN A 136 26.51 35.86 -47.57
CA ASN A 136 27.78 35.59 -48.29
C ASN A 136 29.14 35.58 -47.55
N ALA A 137 29.76 34.41 -47.65
CA ALA A 137 31.18 34.06 -47.46
C ALA A 137 32.06 34.42 -48.68
N PRO A 138 33.34 34.02 -48.80
CA PRO A 138 34.50 33.81 -47.90
C PRO A 138 35.80 34.48 -48.44
N PRO A 139 37.08 34.08 -48.28
CA PRO A 139 37.79 33.22 -47.37
C PRO A 139 39.15 33.75 -46.84
N ASN A 140 39.86 32.95 -46.09
CA ASN A 140 41.32 32.78 -45.92
C ASN A 140 41.98 33.18 -44.56
N SER A 141 42.51 32.10 -43.96
CA SER A 141 43.53 32.02 -42.91
C SER A 141 44.90 32.60 -43.37
N PRO A 142 46.03 32.65 -42.62
CA PRO A 142 46.31 32.08 -41.28
C PRO A 142 47.27 32.92 -40.39
N LEU A 143 47.67 32.36 -39.26
CA LEU A 143 48.95 32.45 -38.51
C LEU A 143 49.01 33.30 -37.24
N ASP A 144 49.26 32.55 -36.14
CA ASP A 144 49.94 32.84 -34.88
C ASP A 144 51.26 33.68 -34.98
N PRO A 145 51.96 34.04 -33.93
CA PRO A 145 51.82 33.80 -32.48
C PRO A 145 52.30 34.95 -31.53
N ALA A 146 52.08 34.76 -30.24
CA ALA A 146 52.91 35.10 -29.06
C ALA A 146 53.25 36.56 -28.73
N THR A 147 53.08 36.99 -27.50
CA THR A 147 54.10 37.35 -26.55
C THR A 147 53.62 38.24 -25.38
N LYS A 148 53.73 37.69 -24.17
CA LYS A 148 54.26 38.24 -22.91
C LYS A 148 53.84 39.60 -22.33
N ILE A 149 53.34 39.50 -21.09
CA ILE A 149 53.83 40.09 -19.83
C ILE A 149 54.09 41.63 -19.78
N THR A 150 53.43 42.32 -18.84
CA THR A 150 54.15 42.96 -17.71
C THR A 150 53.20 43.68 -16.73
N THR A 151 53.45 43.45 -15.50
CA THR A 151 53.12 44.11 -14.25
C THR A 151 53.23 45.62 -14.22
N GLY A 152 52.39 46.29 -13.43
CA GLY A 152 52.65 47.69 -13.03
C GLY A 152 51.65 48.20 -12.01
N SER A 153 52.18 48.46 -10.87
CA SER A 153 51.62 48.84 -9.58
C SER A 153 51.38 50.34 -9.44
N VAL A 154 50.52 50.71 -8.50
CA VAL A 154 50.57 51.79 -7.50
C VAL A 154 49.89 53.15 -7.78
N ALA A 155 49.00 53.45 -6.88
CA ALA A 155 48.83 54.62 -6.00
C ALA A 155 48.07 55.87 -6.46
N GLU A 156 47.06 56.13 -5.62
CA GLU A 156 46.66 57.42 -5.02
C GLU A 156 46.25 58.59 -5.92
N LEU A 157 45.06 59.09 -5.72
CA LEU A 157 44.87 60.38 -5.04
C LEU A 157 43.38 60.71 -4.81
N SER A 158 43.13 61.24 -3.64
CA SER A 158 41.89 61.68 -3.01
C SER A 158 41.15 62.81 -3.76
N ALA A 159 39.85 62.90 -3.63
CA ALA A 159 39.13 63.94 -2.90
C ALA A 159 37.67 64.13 -3.41
N SER A 160 36.77 63.99 -2.47
CA SER A 160 35.53 64.72 -2.22
C SER A 160 34.57 65.15 -3.37
N ALA A 161 33.38 64.56 -3.33
CA ALA A 161 32.10 65.29 -3.45
C ALA A 161 30.96 64.53 -2.79
N GLN A 162 30.41 65.10 -1.72
CA GLN A 162 29.18 64.64 -1.07
C GLN A 162 28.00 64.91 -1.99
N ALA A 163 27.24 63.86 -2.31
CA ALA A 163 25.87 63.99 -2.84
C ALA A 163 24.98 63.11 -1.97
N GLN A 164 24.01 63.73 -1.34
CA GLN A 164 22.96 63.11 -0.53
C GLN A 164 22.19 62.05 -1.33
N GLN A 165 22.26 60.83 -0.89
CA GLN A 165 21.36 59.76 -1.37
C GLN A 165 20.15 59.67 -0.48
N ALA A 166 18.96 59.80 -1.10
CA ALA A 166 17.67 59.43 -0.52
C ALA A 166 17.59 57.92 -0.24
N PRO A 167 16.84 57.46 0.78
CA PRO A 167 16.77 56.04 1.13
C PRO A 167 16.12 55.25 -0.02
N PRO A 168 16.60 54.04 -0.32
CA PRO A 168 16.00 53.18 -1.33
C PRO A 168 14.63 52.70 -0.89
N SER A 169 13.63 52.83 -1.78
CA SER A 169 12.31 52.24 -1.64
C SER A 169 12.42 50.70 -1.55
N PRO A 170 11.57 50.03 -0.76
CA PRO A 170 11.62 48.59 -0.64
C PRO A 170 11.27 47.92 -1.97
N ILE A 171 12.14 47.03 -2.41
CA ILE A 171 11.92 46.17 -3.59
C ILE A 171 10.73 45.27 -3.25
N SER A 172 9.61 45.46 -3.94
CA SER A 172 8.46 44.58 -3.88
C SER A 172 8.82 43.21 -4.45
N ASN A 173 8.76 42.20 -3.58
CA ASN A 173 8.91 40.79 -3.91
C ASN A 173 7.73 40.33 -4.79
N PRO A 174 7.92 39.74 -5.98
CA PRO A 174 6.80 39.43 -6.89
C PRO A 174 6.14 38.06 -6.63
N LEU A 175 6.30 37.45 -5.47
CA LEU A 175 5.57 36.26 -5.06
C LEU A 175 4.90 36.56 -3.70
N GLY A 176 3.59 36.72 -3.75
CA GLY A 176 2.76 36.99 -2.57
C GLY A 176 2.78 35.85 -1.54
N GLN A 177 3.89 35.77 -0.79
CA GLN A 177 3.91 35.10 0.48
C GLN A 177 3.62 36.15 1.54
N GLU A 178 2.43 36.10 2.13
CA GLU A 178 2.15 36.83 3.36
C GLU A 178 3.23 36.50 4.39
N PRO A 179 3.75 37.46 5.16
CA PRO A 179 4.72 37.16 6.21
C PRO A 179 4.08 36.21 7.19
N ARG A 180 4.67 35.02 7.34
CA ARG A 180 4.24 34.00 8.31
C ARG A 180 4.23 34.63 9.69
N SER A 181 3.05 34.70 10.32
CA SER A 181 2.95 35.14 11.70
C SER A 181 3.67 34.11 12.59
N VAL A 182 4.72 34.54 13.25
CA VAL A 182 5.66 33.71 14.04
C VAL A 182 5.00 33.02 15.25
N ASN A 183 3.70 33.21 15.49
CA ASN A 183 3.01 32.78 16.71
C ASN A 183 1.65 32.07 16.49
N SER A 184 1.34 31.59 15.29
CA SER A 184 0.11 30.79 15.14
C SER A 184 0.36 29.36 15.63
N PRO A 185 -0.51 28.80 16.50
CA PRO A 185 -0.34 27.42 16.98
C PRO A 185 -0.44 26.43 15.80
N VAL A 186 0.57 25.60 15.64
CA VAL A 186 0.59 24.55 14.62
C VAL A 186 -0.16 23.35 15.14
N ARG A 187 -1.15 22.87 14.37
CA ARG A 187 -1.95 21.70 14.73
C ARG A 187 -1.05 20.49 14.98
N GLY A 188 -1.27 19.81 16.12
CA GLY A 188 -0.53 18.61 16.51
C GLY A 188 0.90 18.85 17.01
N VAL A 189 1.32 20.13 17.15
CA VAL A 189 2.61 20.52 17.70
C VAL A 189 2.40 21.38 18.95
N THR A 190 3.03 20.97 20.05
CA THR A 190 3.08 21.73 21.30
C THR A 190 4.54 21.90 21.71
N ASP A 191 4.77 22.56 22.84
CA ASP A 191 6.13 22.70 23.41
C ASP A 191 6.73 21.37 23.86
N SER A 192 5.87 20.37 24.15
CA SER A 192 6.28 19.08 24.70
C SER A 192 6.08 17.88 23.79
N GLU A 193 5.25 17.98 22.73
CA GLU A 193 4.97 16.84 21.85
C GLU A 193 4.69 17.24 20.39
N ILE A 194 4.95 16.28 19.48
CA ILE A 194 4.51 16.26 18.08
C ILE A 194 3.65 15.02 17.89
N ARG A 195 2.41 15.20 17.45
CA ARG A 195 1.42 14.12 17.31
C ARG A 195 1.20 13.75 15.86
N PHE A 196 1.50 12.50 15.50
CA PHE A 196 1.20 11.91 14.21
C PHE A 196 0.00 10.97 14.29
N GLY A 197 -0.68 10.78 13.15
CA GLY A 197 -1.79 9.85 13.01
C GLY A 197 -1.45 8.67 12.10
N ILE A 198 -2.12 7.53 12.33
CA ILE A 198 -2.14 6.38 11.43
C ILE A 198 -3.57 5.86 11.30
N SER A 199 -4.09 5.78 10.06
CA SER A 199 -5.31 5.03 9.73
C SER A 199 -4.89 3.70 9.11
N ALA A 200 -5.27 2.60 9.74
CA ALA A 200 -4.82 1.27 9.36
C ALA A 200 -5.78 0.18 9.89
N PRO A 201 -5.74 -1.05 9.36
CA PRO A 201 -6.50 -2.16 9.91
C PRO A 201 -5.88 -2.63 11.24
N PHE A 202 -6.56 -2.38 12.34
CA PHE A 202 -6.25 -2.98 13.64
C PHE A 202 -7.22 -4.12 14.00
N SER A 203 -8.25 -4.30 13.19
CA SER A 203 -9.22 -5.39 13.23
C SER A 203 -9.39 -6.06 11.86
N GLY A 204 -10.13 -7.18 11.81
CA GLY A 204 -10.45 -7.86 10.55
C GLY A 204 -9.34 -8.75 9.98
N ALA A 205 -9.49 -9.13 8.71
CA ALA A 205 -8.63 -10.11 8.04
C ALA A 205 -7.20 -9.63 7.79
N ALA A 206 -6.99 -8.32 7.68
CA ALA A 206 -5.69 -7.68 7.39
C ALA A 206 -5.02 -7.05 8.64
N LYS A 207 -5.51 -7.34 9.86
CA LYS A 207 -5.09 -6.68 11.11
C LYS A 207 -3.59 -6.72 11.38
N GLU A 208 -2.89 -7.78 11.00
CA GLU A 208 -1.45 -7.92 11.21
C GLU A 208 -0.65 -6.82 10.48
N LEU A 209 -1.15 -6.36 9.32
CA LEU A 209 -0.50 -5.29 8.56
C LEU A 209 -0.50 -3.96 9.34
N GLY A 210 -1.66 -3.59 9.91
CA GLY A 210 -1.79 -2.37 10.71
C GLY A 210 -1.05 -2.46 12.04
N GLN A 211 -1.20 -3.58 12.75
CA GLN A 211 -0.57 -3.80 14.06
C GLN A 211 0.96 -3.75 13.95
N ASN A 212 1.54 -4.45 12.96
CA ASN A 212 2.98 -4.48 12.76
C ASN A 212 3.52 -3.12 12.27
N MET A 213 2.82 -2.46 11.33
CA MET A 213 3.22 -1.11 10.89
C MET A 213 3.27 -0.13 12.06
N LYS A 214 2.22 -0.09 12.88
CA LYS A 214 2.16 0.72 14.11
C LYS A 214 3.29 0.38 15.07
N MET A 215 3.52 -0.90 15.34
CA MET A 215 4.56 -1.37 16.24
C MET A 215 5.96 -0.89 15.82
N GLY A 216 6.29 -0.96 14.53
CA GLY A 216 7.55 -0.47 14.00
C GLY A 216 7.72 1.04 14.19
N ILE A 217 6.69 1.82 13.86
CA ILE A 217 6.70 3.28 14.05
C ILE A 217 6.86 3.63 15.52
N GLU A 218 6.10 2.99 16.41
CA GLU A 218 6.19 3.24 17.86
C GLU A 218 7.56 2.84 18.43
N ALA A 219 8.17 1.76 17.94
CA ALA A 219 9.52 1.37 18.35
C ALA A 219 10.54 2.49 18.08
N ALA A 220 10.53 3.07 16.86
CA ALA A 220 11.37 4.19 16.49
C ALA A 220 11.07 5.45 17.32
N PHE A 221 9.80 5.77 17.51
CA PHE A 221 9.38 6.93 18.33
C PHE A 221 9.83 6.79 19.78
N ARG A 222 9.72 5.59 20.37
CA ARG A 222 10.18 5.34 21.74
C ARG A 222 11.70 5.45 21.88
N VAL A 223 12.47 5.02 20.86
CA VAL A 223 13.93 5.23 20.83
C VAL A 223 14.27 6.72 20.80
N ALA A 224 13.63 7.49 19.91
CA ALA A 224 13.83 8.93 19.84
C ALA A 224 13.44 9.64 21.13
N ASN A 225 12.30 9.27 21.71
CA ASN A 225 11.79 9.83 22.95
C ASN A 225 12.69 9.54 24.15
N ALA A 226 13.27 8.35 24.24
CA ALA A 226 14.23 7.99 25.28
C ALA A 226 15.53 8.80 25.19
N SER A 227 15.84 9.36 24.01
CA SER A 227 16.99 10.25 23.76
C SER A 227 16.62 11.75 23.88
N GLY A 228 15.49 12.08 24.50
CA GLY A 228 15.05 13.47 24.71
C GLY A 228 14.06 13.99 23.64
N GLY A 229 13.58 13.12 22.74
CA GLY A 229 12.64 13.49 21.69
C GLY A 229 13.32 14.22 20.50
N VAL A 230 12.52 15.05 19.82
CA VAL A 230 12.97 15.90 18.73
C VAL A 230 12.85 17.36 19.15
N HIS A 231 13.97 18.05 19.30
CA HIS A 231 14.03 19.42 19.84
C HIS A 231 13.26 19.58 21.18
N GLY A 232 13.39 18.58 22.09
CA GLY A 232 12.73 18.55 23.39
C GLY A 232 11.27 18.07 23.37
N ARG A 233 10.71 17.78 22.18
CA ARG A 233 9.32 17.31 22.03
C ARG A 233 9.25 15.80 21.88
N GLN A 234 8.31 15.18 22.58
CA GLN A 234 8.03 13.75 22.47
C GLN A 234 7.22 13.45 21.19
N LEU A 235 7.56 12.39 20.47
CA LEU A 235 6.78 11.91 19.33
C LEU A 235 5.64 11.02 19.83
N ARG A 236 4.42 11.27 19.37
CA ARG A 236 3.21 10.50 19.68
C ARG A 236 2.57 9.98 18.42
N LEU A 237 2.10 8.71 18.46
CA LEU A 237 1.31 8.12 17.40
C LEU A 237 -0.11 7.87 17.88
N THR A 238 -1.09 8.45 17.20
CA THR A 238 -2.52 8.20 17.41
C THR A 238 -3.03 7.27 16.33
N ALA A 239 -3.59 6.14 16.73
CA ALA A 239 -4.04 5.10 15.82
C ALA A 239 -5.57 5.08 15.69
N ALA A 240 -6.08 4.96 14.47
CA ALA A 240 -7.49 4.82 14.16
C ALA A 240 -7.72 3.58 13.28
N ASP A 241 -8.65 2.70 13.70
CA ASP A 241 -8.94 1.42 13.03
C ASP A 241 -9.91 1.59 11.87
N ASP A 242 -9.44 1.46 10.64
CA ASP A 242 -10.29 1.45 9.46
C ASP A 242 -10.68 0.03 8.99
N GLY A 243 -10.13 -1.04 9.60
CA GLY A 243 -10.43 -2.43 9.23
C GLY A 243 -10.12 -2.75 7.76
N TYR A 244 -9.29 -1.96 7.10
CA TYR A 244 -8.99 -2.05 5.67
C TYR A 244 -10.23 -1.78 4.78
N GLU A 245 -11.14 -0.88 5.26
CA GLU A 245 -12.37 -0.50 4.57
C GLU A 245 -12.39 1.01 4.24
N PRO A 246 -12.46 1.39 2.94
CA PRO A 246 -12.45 2.80 2.51
C PRO A 246 -13.52 3.67 3.17
N THR A 247 -14.71 3.13 3.42
CA THR A 247 -15.78 3.86 4.10
C THR A 247 -15.41 4.22 5.54
N ARG A 248 -14.77 3.31 6.27
CA ARG A 248 -14.26 3.57 7.63
C ARG A 248 -13.04 4.50 7.61
N THR A 249 -12.23 4.43 6.55
CA THR A 249 -11.09 5.36 6.39
C THR A 249 -11.55 6.81 6.33
N ALA A 250 -12.67 7.12 5.69
CA ALA A 250 -13.22 8.49 5.68
C ALA A 250 -13.54 8.99 7.10
N GLU A 251 -14.02 8.12 7.97
CA GLU A 251 -14.33 8.44 9.37
C GLU A 251 -13.05 8.58 10.21
N THR A 252 -12.10 7.65 10.06
CA THR A 252 -10.83 7.70 10.78
C THR A 252 -10.00 8.93 10.40
N MET A 253 -10.04 9.37 9.15
CA MET A 253 -9.38 10.59 8.71
C MET A 253 -9.97 11.84 9.38
N LYS A 254 -11.31 11.93 9.50
CA LYS A 254 -11.97 13.01 10.25
C LYS A 254 -11.60 12.95 11.73
N GLN A 255 -11.63 11.76 12.33
CA GLN A 255 -11.24 11.57 13.72
C GLN A 255 -9.82 12.09 13.97
N LEU A 256 -8.83 11.65 13.18
CA LEU A 256 -7.42 12.03 13.32
C LEU A 256 -7.22 13.55 13.14
N TYR A 257 -7.96 14.16 12.19
CA TYR A 257 -7.84 15.59 11.92
C TYR A 257 -8.59 16.45 12.94
N ASP A 258 -9.90 16.21 13.13
CA ASP A 258 -10.80 17.11 13.88
C ASP A 258 -10.70 16.90 15.38
N ARG A 259 -10.70 15.63 15.84
CA ARG A 259 -10.70 15.28 17.25
C ARG A 259 -9.29 15.16 17.83
N ASP A 260 -8.47 14.37 17.16
CA ASP A 260 -7.15 13.99 17.68
C ASP A 260 -6.08 15.03 17.31
N GLN A 261 -6.40 15.97 16.40
CA GLN A 261 -5.58 17.13 16.05
C GLN A 261 -4.15 16.74 15.66
N VAL A 262 -3.97 15.67 14.83
CA VAL A 262 -2.63 15.21 14.46
C VAL A 262 -1.96 16.20 13.51
N PHE A 263 -0.64 16.33 13.61
CA PHE A 263 0.20 17.19 12.74
C PHE A 263 0.21 16.68 11.29
N GLY A 264 0.41 15.39 11.13
CA GLY A 264 0.47 14.70 9.85
C GLY A 264 0.21 13.21 10.02
N LEU A 265 0.26 12.48 8.92
CA LEU A 265 0.02 11.04 8.86
C LEU A 265 1.33 10.31 8.61
N VAL A 266 1.51 9.16 9.25
CA VAL A 266 2.65 8.27 9.03
C VAL A 266 2.21 6.82 9.00
N GLY A 267 2.58 6.10 7.94
CA GLY A 267 2.36 4.67 7.87
C GLY A 267 0.94 4.21 7.60
N ASN A 268 0.06 5.05 7.06
CA ASN A 268 -1.30 4.62 6.66
C ASN A 268 -1.23 3.36 5.79
N VAL A 269 -2.14 2.40 6.03
CA VAL A 269 -2.07 1.07 5.42
C VAL A 269 -3.11 0.90 4.33
N GLY A 270 -2.65 0.56 3.13
CA GLY A 270 -3.49 0.07 2.05
C GLY A 270 -3.71 1.02 0.89
N THR A 271 -3.90 0.45 -0.29
CA THR A 271 -4.20 1.22 -1.51
C THR A 271 -5.66 1.66 -1.56
N PRO A 272 -6.68 0.80 -1.35
CA PRO A 272 -8.08 1.24 -1.39
C PRO A 272 -8.41 2.26 -0.29
N THR A 273 -7.76 2.18 0.85
CA THR A 273 -7.86 3.16 1.94
C THR A 273 -7.15 4.47 1.59
N ALA A 274 -5.99 4.40 0.91
CA ALA A 274 -5.27 5.58 0.43
C ALA A 274 -6.06 6.37 -0.63
N VAL A 275 -6.89 5.72 -1.47
CA VAL A 275 -7.78 6.41 -2.43
C VAL A 275 -8.70 7.41 -1.71
N VAL A 276 -9.12 7.10 -0.48
CA VAL A 276 -9.97 7.98 0.34
C VAL A 276 -9.15 8.94 1.20
N ALA A 277 -8.06 8.45 1.80
CA ALA A 277 -7.26 9.24 2.72
C ALA A 277 -6.46 10.36 2.02
N LEU A 278 -5.94 10.10 0.82
CA LEU A 278 -5.09 11.03 0.08
C LEU A 278 -5.79 12.37 -0.22
N PRO A 279 -6.96 12.43 -0.91
CA PRO A 279 -7.63 13.71 -1.19
C PRO A 279 -7.98 14.45 0.10
N TYR A 280 -8.39 13.74 1.16
CA TYR A 280 -8.68 14.35 2.45
C TYR A 280 -7.43 15.04 3.06
N ALA A 281 -6.28 14.39 2.97
CA ALA A 281 -5.01 14.92 3.46
C ALA A 281 -4.53 16.13 2.64
N LEU A 282 -4.62 16.05 1.31
CA LEU A 282 -4.20 17.12 0.40
C LEU A 282 -5.03 18.40 0.60
N ASP A 283 -6.37 18.29 0.66
CA ASP A 283 -7.27 19.42 0.92
C ASP A 283 -6.93 20.18 2.21
N ARG A 284 -6.35 19.47 3.18
CA ARG A 284 -6.01 20.01 4.52
C ARG A 284 -4.52 20.27 4.69
N LYS A 285 -3.74 20.14 3.61
CA LYS A 285 -2.28 20.31 3.63
C LYS A 285 -1.60 19.48 4.71
N MET A 286 -2.08 18.26 4.94
CA MET A 286 -1.50 17.33 5.90
C MET A 286 -0.35 16.56 5.25
N LEU A 287 0.77 16.45 5.94
CA LEU A 287 1.82 15.50 5.54
C LEU A 287 1.26 14.08 5.49
N PHE A 288 1.45 13.38 4.36
CA PHE A 288 1.10 11.97 4.14
C PHE A 288 2.39 11.18 3.90
N PHE A 289 2.97 10.66 4.97
CA PHE A 289 4.34 10.14 4.95
C PHE A 289 4.39 8.62 5.09
N GLY A 290 5.22 7.97 4.26
CA GLY A 290 5.63 6.58 4.42
C GLY A 290 4.47 5.58 4.48
N ALA A 291 3.41 5.79 3.69
CA ALA A 291 2.27 4.90 3.66
C ALA A 291 2.69 3.48 3.24
N PHE A 292 2.11 2.48 3.90
CA PHE A 292 2.31 1.07 3.57
C PHE A 292 1.49 0.71 2.33
N THR A 293 1.95 1.20 1.19
CA THR A 293 1.46 0.88 -0.17
C THR A 293 2.46 1.32 -1.22
N GLY A 294 2.63 0.50 -2.26
CA GLY A 294 3.48 0.80 -3.42
C GLY A 294 2.70 1.38 -4.61
N ALA A 295 1.46 1.81 -4.42
CA ALA A 295 0.59 2.23 -5.53
C ALA A 295 1.00 3.55 -6.16
N GLY A 296 0.82 3.66 -7.48
CA GLY A 296 1.13 4.85 -8.27
C GLY A 296 0.34 6.10 -7.88
N LEU A 297 -0.84 5.93 -7.23
CA LEU A 297 -1.65 7.08 -6.80
C LEU A 297 -0.93 8.01 -5.80
N LEU A 298 0.09 7.50 -5.07
CA LEU A 298 0.93 8.30 -4.18
C LEU A 298 2.25 8.76 -4.84
N ARG A 299 2.37 8.59 -6.15
CA ARG A 299 3.59 8.85 -6.93
C ARG A 299 3.23 9.60 -8.22
N SER A 300 2.50 10.71 -8.03
CA SER A 300 2.15 11.63 -9.12
C SER A 300 3.41 12.27 -9.72
N ASP A 301 3.35 12.66 -11.00
CA ASP A 301 4.39 13.43 -11.67
C ASP A 301 3.74 14.66 -12.31
N PRO A 302 4.00 15.89 -11.80
CA PRO A 302 4.84 16.21 -10.64
C PRO A 302 4.27 15.65 -9.32
N PRO A 303 5.12 15.44 -8.29
CA PRO A 303 4.68 14.88 -7.02
C PRO A 303 3.65 15.75 -6.30
N ASP A 304 2.67 15.09 -5.65
CA ASP A 304 1.78 15.78 -4.71
C ASP A 304 2.59 16.32 -3.54
N ARG A 305 2.48 17.65 -3.27
CA ARG A 305 3.39 18.39 -2.39
C ARG A 305 3.55 17.80 -0.98
N TYR A 306 2.51 17.21 -0.43
CA TYR A 306 2.50 16.71 0.96
C TYR A 306 2.67 15.19 1.06
N VAL A 307 2.95 14.50 -0.04
CA VAL A 307 3.04 13.03 -0.10
C VAL A 307 4.49 12.60 -0.26
N PHE A 308 5.01 11.80 0.68
CA PHE A 308 6.36 11.26 0.63
C PHE A 308 6.36 9.77 0.91
N ASN A 309 6.99 8.99 0.03
CA ASN A 309 7.12 7.55 0.13
C ASN A 309 8.59 7.18 0.28
N TYR A 310 8.99 6.45 1.32
CA TYR A 310 10.38 5.99 1.34
C TYR A 310 10.60 4.78 0.44
N ARG A 311 9.60 3.91 0.25
CA ARG A 311 9.68 2.58 -0.37
C ARG A 311 9.55 2.58 -1.90
N ALA A 312 10.07 1.51 -2.55
CA ALA A 312 9.81 1.20 -3.95
C ALA A 312 8.30 1.00 -4.24
N SER A 313 7.91 1.28 -5.48
CA SER A 313 6.54 1.13 -5.98
C SER A 313 6.19 -0.32 -6.35
N TYR A 314 4.89 -0.63 -6.44
CA TYR A 314 4.44 -1.93 -6.99
C TYR A 314 4.90 -2.14 -8.44
N ALA A 315 5.04 -1.07 -9.22
CA ALA A 315 5.57 -1.17 -10.57
C ALA A 315 7.02 -1.68 -10.59
N GLU A 316 7.85 -1.23 -9.63
CA GLU A 316 9.24 -1.71 -9.48
C GLU A 316 9.28 -3.13 -8.92
N GLU A 317 8.46 -3.44 -7.90
CA GLU A 317 8.38 -4.79 -7.34
C GLU A 317 7.94 -5.81 -8.39
N THR A 318 6.88 -5.51 -9.14
CA THR A 318 6.37 -6.41 -10.19
C THR A 318 7.32 -6.50 -11.38
N ALA A 319 8.02 -5.41 -11.74
CA ALA A 319 9.05 -5.45 -12.77
C ALA A 319 10.20 -6.40 -12.41
N ALA A 320 10.66 -6.37 -11.14
CA ALA A 320 11.68 -7.29 -10.65
C ALA A 320 11.21 -8.76 -10.73
N MET A 321 9.95 -9.04 -10.32
CA MET A 321 9.38 -10.39 -10.44
C MET A 321 9.22 -10.86 -11.88
N VAL A 322 8.71 -10.01 -12.78
CA VAL A 322 8.57 -10.32 -14.21
C VAL A 322 9.93 -10.57 -14.83
N TYR A 323 10.93 -9.73 -14.52
CA TYR A 323 12.30 -9.92 -14.97
C TYR A 323 12.83 -11.28 -14.53
N TYR A 324 12.73 -11.61 -13.24
CA TYR A 324 13.14 -12.90 -12.69
C TYR A 324 12.47 -14.08 -13.40
N LEU A 325 11.14 -14.05 -13.53
CA LEU A 325 10.40 -15.14 -14.16
C LEU A 325 10.77 -15.31 -15.64
N VAL A 326 10.90 -14.22 -16.40
CA VAL A 326 11.16 -14.29 -17.85
C VAL A 326 12.64 -14.48 -18.16
N LYS A 327 13.55 -13.74 -17.50
CA LYS A 327 14.98 -13.75 -17.84
C LYS A 327 15.75 -14.82 -17.08
N VAL A 328 15.48 -15.01 -15.79
CA VAL A 328 16.19 -15.99 -14.95
C VAL A 328 15.54 -17.37 -15.06
N ARG A 329 14.20 -17.46 -14.87
CA ARG A 329 13.47 -18.72 -14.91
C ARG A 329 13.07 -19.16 -16.31
N ARG A 330 13.31 -18.30 -17.32
CA ARG A 330 13.06 -18.58 -18.76
C ARG A 330 11.61 -18.90 -19.10
N LEU A 331 10.66 -18.36 -18.34
CA LEU A 331 9.25 -18.48 -18.65
C LEU A 331 8.85 -17.54 -19.79
N LYS A 332 7.85 -17.96 -20.56
CA LYS A 332 7.17 -17.08 -21.50
C LYS A 332 6.15 -16.21 -20.73
N PRO A 333 5.92 -14.95 -21.13
CA PRO A 333 4.91 -14.10 -20.50
C PRO A 333 3.51 -14.73 -20.41
N GLU A 334 3.12 -15.54 -21.41
CA GLU A 334 1.84 -16.24 -21.46
C GLU A 334 1.72 -17.38 -20.43
N GLU A 335 2.84 -17.81 -19.85
CA GLU A 335 2.90 -18.81 -18.77
C GLU A 335 2.78 -18.19 -17.37
N ILE A 336 2.55 -16.85 -17.31
CA ILE A 336 2.44 -16.09 -16.07
C ILE A 336 0.99 -15.62 -15.91
N ALA A 337 0.40 -15.87 -14.74
CA ALA A 337 -0.88 -15.30 -14.33
C ALA A 337 -0.68 -14.32 -13.16
N VAL A 338 -1.68 -13.49 -12.92
CA VAL A 338 -1.72 -12.57 -11.77
C VAL A 338 -2.91 -12.92 -10.90
N PHE A 339 -2.68 -13.21 -9.61
CA PHE A 339 -3.72 -13.35 -8.60
C PHE A 339 -3.80 -12.06 -7.79
N ALA A 340 -4.92 -11.34 -7.86
CA ALA A 340 -5.03 -9.98 -7.38
C ALA A 340 -6.33 -9.71 -6.60
N GLN A 341 -6.25 -8.84 -5.60
CA GLN A 341 -7.42 -8.28 -4.93
C GLN A 341 -8.25 -7.48 -5.94
N GLN A 342 -9.57 -7.58 -5.87
CA GLN A 342 -10.49 -6.92 -6.82
C GLN A 342 -10.77 -5.47 -6.39
N ASP A 343 -9.74 -4.65 -6.39
CA ASP A 343 -9.80 -3.21 -6.13
C ASP A 343 -8.49 -2.52 -6.57
N SER A 344 -8.32 -1.23 -6.19
CA SER A 344 -7.17 -0.42 -6.57
C SER A 344 -5.81 -1.01 -6.17
N TYR A 345 -5.73 -1.88 -5.15
CA TYR A 345 -4.49 -2.56 -4.80
C TYR A 345 -4.12 -3.60 -5.87
N GLY A 346 -5.05 -4.49 -6.18
CA GLY A 346 -4.81 -5.48 -7.23
C GLY A 346 -4.65 -4.85 -8.60
N ASP A 347 -5.38 -3.76 -8.90
CA ASP A 347 -5.25 -3.02 -10.16
C ASP A 347 -3.86 -2.42 -10.31
N ALA A 348 -3.30 -1.81 -9.25
CA ALA A 348 -1.97 -1.23 -9.27
C ALA A 348 -0.87 -2.29 -9.52
N GLY A 349 -0.97 -3.46 -8.87
CA GLY A 349 -0.03 -4.56 -9.09
C GLY A 349 -0.17 -5.17 -10.48
N PHE A 350 -1.41 -5.39 -10.96
CA PHE A 350 -1.68 -5.91 -12.30
C PHE A 350 -1.12 -4.98 -13.39
N ALA A 351 -1.39 -3.68 -13.30
CA ALA A 351 -0.85 -2.69 -14.23
C ALA A 351 0.69 -2.66 -14.24
N GLY A 352 1.33 -2.89 -13.08
CA GLY A 352 2.78 -3.03 -12.98
C GLY A 352 3.32 -4.24 -13.75
N VAL A 353 2.65 -5.40 -13.64
CA VAL A 353 2.99 -6.61 -14.41
C VAL A 353 2.82 -6.38 -15.91
N GLU A 354 1.69 -5.78 -16.33
CA GLU A 354 1.46 -5.45 -17.74
C GLU A 354 2.53 -4.51 -18.30
N LYS A 355 2.87 -3.46 -17.55
CA LYS A 355 3.94 -2.51 -17.93
C LYS A 355 5.28 -3.23 -18.11
N ALA A 356 5.64 -4.10 -17.16
CA ALA A 356 6.89 -4.84 -17.20
C ALA A 356 6.96 -5.82 -18.39
N ILE A 357 5.90 -6.59 -18.63
CA ILE A 357 5.83 -7.53 -19.78
C ILE A 357 5.88 -6.77 -21.11
N ARG A 358 5.15 -5.64 -21.22
CA ARG A 358 5.18 -4.79 -22.41
C ARG A 358 6.58 -4.24 -22.71
N SER A 359 7.31 -3.81 -21.68
CA SER A 359 8.71 -3.36 -21.83
C SER A 359 9.62 -4.48 -22.36
N LEU A 360 9.45 -5.70 -21.88
CA LEU A 360 10.28 -6.84 -22.32
C LEU A 360 9.99 -7.30 -23.76
N ARG A 361 8.80 -7.02 -24.29
CA ARG A 361 8.34 -7.42 -25.63
C ARG A 361 8.43 -6.31 -26.68
N GLY A 362 8.99 -5.15 -26.35
CA GLY A 362 9.06 -4.03 -27.30
C GLY A 362 7.71 -3.41 -27.64
N GLY A 363 6.72 -3.50 -26.73
CA GLY A 363 5.40 -2.89 -26.89
C GLY A 363 4.25 -3.83 -27.28
N ASP A 364 4.55 -5.10 -27.57
CA ASP A 364 3.51 -6.07 -27.94
C ASP A 364 2.58 -6.41 -26.75
N GLN A 365 1.27 -6.42 -27.00
CA GLN A 365 0.26 -6.73 -25.97
C GLN A 365 0.07 -8.24 -25.87
N SER A 366 0.38 -8.79 -24.70
CA SER A 366 -0.03 -10.14 -24.33
C SER A 366 -1.22 -10.08 -23.37
N THR A 367 -2.20 -10.96 -23.58
CA THR A 367 -3.28 -11.13 -22.62
C THR A 367 -2.75 -11.90 -21.42
N ILE A 368 -2.71 -11.26 -20.26
CA ILE A 368 -2.31 -11.85 -18.99
C ILE A 368 -3.56 -12.38 -18.30
N LEU A 369 -3.53 -13.64 -17.86
CA LEU A 369 -4.61 -14.21 -17.07
C LEU A 369 -4.66 -13.51 -15.70
N ARG A 370 -5.76 -12.81 -15.42
CA ARG A 370 -6.02 -12.19 -14.13
C ARG A 370 -7.03 -13.03 -13.34
N LEU A 371 -6.64 -13.40 -12.12
CA LEU A 371 -7.40 -14.16 -11.16
C LEU A 371 -7.77 -13.23 -10.01
N ASN A 372 -9.04 -13.12 -9.64
CA ASN A 372 -9.49 -12.13 -8.67
C ASN A 372 -10.04 -12.76 -7.39
N TYR A 373 -9.96 -12.02 -6.28
CA TYR A 373 -10.67 -12.31 -5.04
C TYR A 373 -11.16 -11.00 -4.38
N GLN A 374 -12.19 -11.09 -3.55
CA GLN A 374 -12.78 -9.93 -2.87
C GLN A 374 -11.95 -9.51 -1.65
N ARG A 375 -11.73 -8.18 -1.47
CA ARG A 375 -11.05 -7.61 -0.30
C ARG A 375 -11.69 -8.12 1.00
N ASN A 376 -10.84 -8.30 2.04
CA ASN A 376 -11.23 -8.78 3.37
C ASN A 376 -11.87 -10.18 3.39
N THR A 377 -11.77 -10.96 2.32
CA THR A 377 -12.20 -12.36 2.26
C THR A 377 -11.02 -13.29 2.05
N VAL A 378 -11.26 -14.59 2.21
CA VAL A 378 -10.37 -15.68 1.84
C VAL A 378 -11.02 -16.59 0.78
N ASP A 379 -12.08 -16.09 0.15
CA ASP A 379 -12.74 -16.81 -0.93
C ASP A 379 -11.94 -16.66 -2.22
N VAL A 380 -11.32 -17.78 -2.63
CA VAL A 380 -10.45 -17.88 -3.80
C VAL A 380 -10.98 -18.88 -4.82
N ASP A 381 -12.19 -19.42 -4.61
CA ASP A 381 -12.69 -20.54 -5.39
C ASP A 381 -12.90 -20.17 -6.87
N GLU A 382 -13.37 -18.95 -7.15
CA GLU A 382 -13.49 -18.45 -8.52
C GLU A 382 -12.09 -18.32 -9.19
N ALA A 383 -11.10 -17.75 -8.49
CA ALA A 383 -9.73 -17.63 -8.98
C ALA A 383 -9.11 -19.02 -9.28
N VAL A 384 -9.33 -19.99 -8.39
CA VAL A 384 -8.86 -21.37 -8.59
C VAL A 384 -9.56 -22.03 -9.78
N ALA A 385 -10.86 -21.85 -9.93
CA ALA A 385 -11.61 -22.40 -11.07
C ALA A 385 -11.15 -21.78 -12.40
N GLU A 386 -10.89 -20.48 -12.43
CA GLU A 386 -10.37 -19.80 -13.63
C GLU A 386 -8.95 -20.26 -13.99
N LEU A 387 -8.07 -20.41 -12.99
CA LEU A 387 -6.74 -21.00 -13.20
C LEU A 387 -6.85 -22.42 -13.77
N GLN A 388 -7.79 -23.25 -13.28
CA GLN A 388 -7.98 -24.61 -13.78
C GLN A 388 -8.39 -24.64 -15.25
N LYS A 389 -9.16 -23.67 -15.73
CA LYS A 389 -9.54 -23.57 -17.15
C LYS A 389 -8.33 -23.39 -18.06
N SER A 390 -7.27 -22.72 -17.61
CA SER A 390 -6.03 -22.55 -18.38
C SER A 390 -5.28 -23.87 -18.64
N PHE A 391 -5.59 -24.94 -17.88
CA PHE A 391 -5.02 -26.27 -18.06
C PHE A 391 -5.98 -27.24 -18.80
N ALA A 392 -7.23 -26.83 -19.05
CA ALA A 392 -8.20 -27.69 -19.71
C ALA A 392 -7.88 -27.81 -21.21
N ALA A 393 -7.79 -29.03 -21.73
CA ALA A 393 -7.66 -29.26 -23.16
C ALA A 393 -8.88 -28.67 -23.91
N PRO A 394 -8.69 -28.05 -25.08
CA PRO A 394 -9.80 -27.56 -25.89
C PRO A 394 -10.74 -28.73 -26.21
N HIS A 395 -12.04 -28.56 -25.92
CA HIS A 395 -13.04 -29.53 -26.32
C HIS A 395 -12.95 -29.75 -27.84
N ARG A 396 -12.86 -30.98 -28.25
CA ARG A 396 -12.60 -31.48 -29.65
C ARG A 396 -13.51 -30.90 -30.77
N ARG A 397 -14.40 -29.94 -30.49
CA ARG A 397 -15.39 -29.41 -31.43
C ARG A 397 -15.01 -28.08 -32.13
N ARG A 398 -13.82 -27.51 -31.84
CA ARG A 398 -13.31 -26.33 -32.60
C ARG A 398 -11.85 -26.55 -33.00
N PRO A 399 -11.58 -26.97 -34.27
CA PRO A 399 -10.23 -27.25 -34.74
C PRO A 399 -9.29 -26.03 -34.81
N ALA A 400 -9.77 -24.80 -34.62
CA ALA A 400 -9.02 -23.56 -34.86
C ALA A 400 -8.60 -22.82 -33.60
N ALA A 401 -8.89 -23.31 -32.37
CA ALA A 401 -8.42 -22.68 -31.16
C ALA A 401 -6.97 -23.10 -30.84
N PRO A 402 -6.06 -22.16 -30.55
CA PRO A 402 -4.70 -22.52 -30.11
C PRO A 402 -4.78 -23.36 -28.82
N ALA A 403 -3.85 -24.30 -28.67
CA ALA A 403 -3.76 -25.11 -27.45
C ALA A 403 -3.58 -24.18 -26.22
N PRO A 404 -4.24 -24.48 -25.08
CA PRO A 404 -4.07 -23.68 -23.87
C PRO A 404 -2.61 -23.73 -23.43
N ILE A 405 -2.05 -22.57 -23.07
CA ILE A 405 -0.70 -22.45 -22.54
C ILE A 405 -0.80 -22.66 -21.03
N PRO A 406 -0.20 -23.72 -20.46
CA PRO A 406 -0.29 -23.96 -19.03
C PRO A 406 0.44 -22.87 -18.24
N ILE A 407 -0.23 -22.29 -17.24
CA ILE A 407 0.38 -21.34 -16.33
C ILE A 407 1.43 -22.04 -15.49
N LYS A 408 2.64 -21.47 -15.41
CA LYS A 408 3.79 -21.97 -14.65
C LYS A 408 4.16 -21.09 -13.45
N ALA A 409 3.74 -19.83 -13.47
CA ALA A 409 3.97 -18.91 -12.37
C ALA A 409 2.74 -18.02 -12.12
N VAL A 410 2.55 -17.65 -10.85
CA VAL A 410 1.53 -16.68 -10.44
C VAL A 410 2.21 -15.56 -9.68
N ILE A 411 2.09 -14.33 -10.18
CA ILE A 411 2.43 -13.11 -9.46
C ILE A 411 1.22 -12.72 -8.63
N MET A 412 1.40 -12.63 -7.32
CA MET A 412 0.30 -12.43 -6.38
C MET A 412 0.31 -11.01 -5.80
N VAL A 413 -0.89 -10.42 -5.77
CA VAL A 413 -1.17 -9.07 -5.23
C VAL A 413 -2.35 -9.16 -4.24
N PRO A 414 -2.35 -10.08 -3.28
CA PRO A 414 -3.33 -10.24 -2.22
C PRO A 414 -2.75 -9.86 -0.85
N THR A 415 -3.62 -9.88 0.19
CA THR A 415 -3.19 -9.96 1.58
C THR A 415 -2.82 -11.40 1.97
N TYR A 416 -2.07 -11.57 3.06
CA TYR A 416 -1.45 -12.84 3.46
C TYR A 416 -2.41 -14.03 3.56
N ARG A 417 -3.63 -13.86 4.10
CA ARG A 417 -4.61 -14.95 4.23
C ARG A 417 -5.16 -15.44 2.90
N ALA A 418 -5.49 -14.51 2.01
CA ALA A 418 -5.95 -14.86 0.68
C ALA A 418 -4.83 -15.51 -0.15
N ALA A 419 -3.58 -15.03 -0.01
CA ALA A 419 -2.40 -15.66 -0.62
C ALA A 419 -2.22 -17.10 -0.13
N ALA A 420 -2.22 -17.32 1.18
CA ALA A 420 -2.06 -18.65 1.78
C ALA A 420 -3.17 -19.61 1.32
N ARG A 421 -4.43 -19.13 1.30
CA ARG A 421 -5.56 -19.93 0.83
C ARG A 421 -5.46 -20.29 -0.65
N PHE A 422 -5.03 -19.36 -1.50
CA PHE A 422 -4.83 -19.64 -2.93
C PHE A 422 -3.73 -20.67 -3.16
N ILE A 423 -2.60 -20.54 -2.45
CA ILE A 423 -1.49 -21.51 -2.52
C ILE A 423 -1.96 -22.89 -2.03
N GLU A 424 -2.68 -22.96 -0.91
CA GLU A 424 -3.25 -24.22 -0.38
C GLU A 424 -4.12 -24.93 -1.43
N ARG A 425 -5.01 -24.20 -2.09
CA ARG A 425 -5.97 -24.75 -3.06
C ARG A 425 -5.33 -25.16 -4.40
N THR A 426 -4.12 -24.69 -4.69
CA THR A 426 -3.48 -24.88 -6.01
C THR A 426 -2.20 -25.70 -5.97
N ARG A 427 -1.40 -25.64 -4.89
CA ARG A 427 -0.07 -26.26 -4.81
C ARG A 427 -0.09 -27.79 -5.00
N ASP A 428 -1.04 -28.48 -4.40
CA ASP A 428 -1.10 -29.95 -4.51
C ASP A 428 -1.42 -30.41 -5.94
N ARG A 429 -2.20 -29.61 -6.67
CA ARG A 429 -2.54 -29.90 -8.08
C ARG A 429 -1.44 -29.45 -9.05
N TYR A 430 -0.72 -28.39 -8.70
CA TYR A 430 0.32 -27.78 -9.54
C TYR A 430 1.64 -27.64 -8.75
N PRO A 431 2.31 -28.76 -8.42
CA PRO A 431 3.46 -28.76 -7.50
C PRO A 431 4.65 -27.95 -8.01
N ASN A 432 4.79 -27.79 -9.32
CA ASN A 432 5.89 -27.05 -9.97
C ASN A 432 5.56 -25.57 -10.22
N MET A 433 4.39 -25.09 -9.80
CA MET A 433 4.00 -23.69 -9.99
C MET A 433 4.85 -22.79 -9.09
N ILE A 434 5.37 -21.71 -9.68
CA ILE A 434 6.13 -20.69 -8.97
C ILE A 434 5.13 -19.64 -8.45
N TYR A 435 5.17 -19.37 -7.13
CA TYR A 435 4.38 -18.31 -6.50
C TYR A 435 5.30 -17.17 -6.10
N THR A 436 4.99 -15.97 -6.57
CA THR A 436 5.67 -14.74 -6.19
C THR A 436 4.66 -13.72 -5.66
N SER A 437 5.04 -12.85 -4.74
CA SER A 437 4.14 -11.81 -4.21
C SER A 437 4.87 -10.50 -3.96
N VAL A 438 4.14 -9.38 -4.03
CA VAL A 438 4.63 -8.07 -3.59
C VAL A 438 4.72 -7.99 -2.07
N SER A 439 5.59 -7.13 -1.54
CA SER A 439 5.86 -6.96 -0.10
C SER A 439 4.62 -6.64 0.74
N PHE A 440 3.63 -5.95 0.18
CA PHE A 440 2.37 -5.61 0.86
C PHE A 440 1.56 -6.84 1.31
N VAL A 441 1.85 -8.02 0.78
CA VAL A 441 1.21 -9.28 1.24
C VAL A 441 1.32 -9.45 2.75
N GLY A 442 2.34 -8.88 3.40
CA GLY A 442 2.70 -9.11 4.80
C GLY A 442 3.51 -10.40 4.92
N SER A 443 4.80 -10.31 4.59
CA SER A 443 5.67 -11.47 4.35
C SER A 443 5.73 -12.44 5.53
N THR A 444 5.94 -11.95 6.75
CA THR A 444 6.02 -12.80 7.95
C THR A 444 4.66 -13.44 8.25
N ALA A 445 3.57 -12.67 8.15
CA ALA A 445 2.21 -13.19 8.34
C ALA A 445 1.88 -14.28 7.29
N LEU A 446 2.29 -14.10 6.03
CA LEU A 446 2.16 -15.14 4.99
C LEU A 446 2.95 -16.39 5.33
N ALA A 447 4.20 -16.25 5.77
CA ALA A 447 5.03 -17.38 6.17
C ALA A 447 4.36 -18.18 7.30
N ASN A 448 3.83 -17.50 8.31
CA ASN A 448 3.13 -18.11 9.44
C ASN A 448 1.87 -18.87 8.98
N GLU A 449 1.01 -18.26 8.17
CA GLU A 449 -0.19 -18.93 7.63
C GLU A 449 0.18 -20.19 6.82
N LEU A 450 1.21 -20.09 5.95
CA LEU A 450 1.66 -21.22 5.13
C LEU A 450 2.29 -22.34 5.95
N MET A 451 3.07 -22.02 6.99
CA MET A 451 3.68 -23.02 7.88
C MET A 451 2.63 -23.76 8.71
N LEU A 452 1.53 -23.09 9.10
CA LEU A 452 0.38 -23.75 9.75
C LEU A 452 -0.31 -24.76 8.83
N LEU A 453 -0.38 -24.47 7.52
CA LEU A 453 -0.91 -25.40 6.52
C LEU A 453 0.07 -26.57 6.24
N GLY A 454 1.37 -26.34 6.44
CA GLY A 454 2.43 -27.32 6.27
C GLY A 454 3.57 -26.83 5.39
N LYS A 455 4.78 -27.31 5.68
CA LYS A 455 6.04 -26.89 5.02
C LYS A 455 5.99 -26.88 3.50
N LYS A 456 5.27 -27.85 2.88
CA LYS A 456 5.15 -27.94 1.41
C LYS A 456 4.48 -26.69 0.80
N TYR A 457 3.60 -26.01 1.53
CA TYR A 457 2.92 -24.80 1.03
C TYR A 457 3.80 -23.56 1.13
N ALA A 458 4.69 -23.51 2.12
CA ALA A 458 5.62 -22.39 2.33
C ALA A 458 6.84 -22.46 1.40
N THR A 459 7.43 -23.65 1.26
CA THR A 459 8.72 -23.82 0.58
C THR A 459 8.69 -23.28 -0.84
N GLY A 460 9.64 -22.38 -1.14
CA GLY A 460 9.84 -21.84 -2.49
C GLY A 460 8.94 -20.66 -2.87
N VAL A 461 8.06 -20.18 -1.97
CA VAL A 461 7.29 -18.95 -2.20
C VAL A 461 8.23 -17.74 -2.16
N ILE A 462 8.18 -16.93 -3.20
CA ILE A 462 9.03 -15.76 -3.37
C ILE A 462 8.23 -14.50 -3.01
N VAL A 463 8.85 -13.59 -2.24
CA VAL A 463 8.26 -12.29 -1.94
C VAL A 463 9.30 -11.20 -2.17
N THR A 464 8.93 -10.16 -2.89
CA THR A 464 9.74 -8.93 -2.95
C THR A 464 9.67 -8.21 -1.61
N GLN A 465 10.75 -7.53 -1.26
CA GLN A 465 10.84 -6.74 -0.04
C GLN A 465 11.27 -5.31 -0.39
N VAL A 466 10.86 -4.37 0.42
CA VAL A 466 11.25 -2.95 0.33
C VAL A 466 12.08 -2.52 1.54
N VAL A 467 12.47 -3.49 2.35
CA VAL A 467 13.40 -3.41 3.48
C VAL A 467 14.38 -4.59 3.40
N PRO A 468 15.56 -4.50 4.04
CA PRO A 468 16.48 -5.62 4.15
C PRO A 468 15.86 -6.82 4.89
N ALA A 469 16.53 -7.97 4.81
CA ALA A 469 16.12 -9.16 5.56
C ALA A 469 16.06 -8.87 7.07
N VAL A 470 14.96 -9.25 7.71
CA VAL A 470 14.72 -9.02 9.16
C VAL A 470 15.70 -9.77 10.05
N ASP A 471 16.28 -10.85 9.56
CA ASP A 471 17.35 -11.61 10.21
C ASP A 471 18.76 -11.07 9.88
N GLY A 472 18.85 -10.03 9.03
CA GLY A 472 20.08 -9.38 8.61
C GLY A 472 20.83 -8.68 9.74
N HIS A 473 22.03 -8.15 9.38
CA HIS A 473 22.98 -7.55 10.32
C HIS A 473 23.35 -6.09 9.95
N SER A 474 22.58 -5.43 9.08
CA SER A 474 22.77 -4.00 8.87
C SER A 474 22.49 -3.23 10.17
N SER A 475 23.13 -2.08 10.37
CA SER A 475 23.01 -1.31 11.61
C SER A 475 21.53 -1.01 11.93
N LEU A 476 20.75 -0.60 10.93
CA LEU A 476 19.32 -0.34 11.08
C LEU A 476 18.55 -1.56 11.58
N VAL A 477 18.82 -2.76 11.03
CA VAL A 477 18.13 -4.00 11.45
C VAL A 477 18.50 -4.38 12.87
N LEU A 478 19.77 -4.18 13.27
CA LEU A 478 20.22 -4.42 14.65
C LEU A 478 19.58 -3.44 15.64
N ASP A 479 19.48 -2.16 15.27
CA ASP A 479 18.81 -1.13 16.06
C ASP A 479 17.31 -1.43 16.20
N TYR A 480 16.66 -1.84 15.10
CA TYR A 480 15.27 -2.28 15.13
C TYR A 480 15.05 -3.46 16.07
N LYS A 481 15.87 -4.52 15.98
CA LYS A 481 15.79 -5.68 16.87
C LYS A 481 15.97 -5.28 18.33
N SER A 482 16.92 -4.40 18.61
CA SER A 482 17.18 -3.87 19.96
C SER A 482 16.00 -3.05 20.49
N ALA A 483 15.41 -2.20 19.63
CA ALA A 483 14.22 -1.43 19.98
C ALA A 483 13.00 -2.33 20.24
N LEU A 484 12.82 -3.36 19.39
CA LEU A 484 11.73 -4.31 19.54
C LEU A 484 11.85 -5.09 20.86
N ALA A 485 13.03 -5.66 21.13
CA ALA A 485 13.29 -6.39 22.38
C ALA A 485 13.07 -5.53 23.64
N LYS A 486 13.43 -4.23 23.56
CA LYS A 486 13.29 -3.30 24.67
C LYS A 486 11.83 -2.86 24.92
N TYR A 487 11.10 -2.53 23.86
CA TYR A 487 9.82 -1.85 23.97
C TYR A 487 8.60 -2.74 23.69
N PHE A 488 8.82 -3.88 23.05
CA PHE A 488 7.81 -4.88 22.71
C PHE A 488 8.34 -6.30 23.01
N PRO A 489 8.64 -6.61 24.28
CA PRO A 489 9.23 -7.90 24.65
C PRO A 489 8.29 -9.05 24.28
N GLY A 490 8.84 -10.05 23.60
CA GLY A 490 8.09 -11.22 23.10
C GLY A 490 7.58 -11.09 21.66
N GLU A 491 7.71 -9.92 21.04
CA GLU A 491 7.41 -9.77 19.62
C GLU A 491 8.64 -10.13 18.76
N ALA A 492 8.38 -10.93 17.70
CA ALA A 492 9.43 -11.34 16.77
C ALA A 492 9.66 -10.24 15.69
N PRO A 493 10.88 -10.15 15.13
CA PRO A 493 11.13 -9.29 13.98
C PRO A 493 10.21 -9.63 12.80
N ASP A 494 9.61 -8.59 12.20
CA ASP A 494 8.63 -8.69 11.12
C ASP A 494 8.94 -7.69 10.02
N TYR A 495 8.70 -8.05 8.75
CA TYR A 495 9.01 -7.18 7.59
C TYR A 495 8.17 -5.90 7.59
N VAL A 496 6.90 -5.98 7.97
CA VAL A 496 5.99 -4.81 8.02
C VAL A 496 6.37 -3.88 9.16
N SER A 497 6.71 -4.43 10.33
CA SER A 497 7.16 -3.60 11.46
C SER A 497 8.55 -3.00 11.21
N LEU A 498 9.46 -3.71 10.52
CA LEU A 498 10.72 -3.12 10.07
C LEU A 498 10.46 -1.96 9.09
N GLU A 499 9.50 -2.09 8.17
CA GLU A 499 9.11 -1.01 7.26
C GLU A 499 8.60 0.21 8.03
N GLY A 500 7.74 0.01 9.03
CA GLY A 500 7.26 1.08 9.92
C GLY A 500 8.41 1.74 10.68
N TYR A 501 9.37 0.96 11.15
CA TYR A 501 10.58 1.46 11.84
C TYR A 501 11.45 2.31 10.91
N VAL A 502 11.66 1.88 9.66
CA VAL A 502 12.41 2.63 8.63
C VAL A 502 11.70 3.96 8.32
N ALA A 503 10.40 3.92 8.00
CA ALA A 503 9.62 5.11 7.68
C ALA A 503 9.69 6.14 8.82
N ALA A 504 9.54 5.68 10.06
CA ALA A 504 9.63 6.57 11.23
C ALA A 504 11.04 7.15 11.42
N ASN A 505 12.12 6.39 11.18
CA ASN A 505 13.50 6.92 11.30
C ASN A 505 13.81 7.97 10.23
N VAL A 506 13.33 7.81 9.00
CA VAL A 506 13.43 8.84 7.94
C VAL A 506 12.70 10.11 8.37
N LEU A 507 11.47 9.97 8.88
CA LEU A 507 10.68 11.11 9.39
C LEU A 507 11.38 11.80 10.57
N ILE A 508 11.91 11.05 11.53
CA ILE A 508 12.67 11.58 12.68
C ILE A 508 13.90 12.35 12.21
N ALA A 509 14.63 11.84 11.21
CA ALA A 509 15.79 12.52 10.64
C ALA A 509 15.39 13.85 9.98
N ALA A 510 14.28 13.87 9.23
CA ALA A 510 13.73 15.09 8.64
C ALA A 510 13.30 16.10 9.71
N LEU A 511 12.58 15.68 10.75
CA LEU A 511 12.18 16.54 11.86
C LEU A 511 13.37 17.14 12.61
N LYS A 512 14.43 16.36 12.85
CA LYS A 512 15.67 16.86 13.46
C LYS A 512 16.37 17.91 12.59
N ARG A 513 16.37 17.73 11.25
CA ARG A 513 16.95 18.70 10.30
C ARG A 513 16.10 19.96 10.16
N ASN A 514 14.78 19.84 10.28
CA ASN A 514 13.86 20.99 10.19
C ASN A 514 14.12 22.06 11.26
N GLY A 515 14.58 21.64 12.42
CA GLY A 515 14.78 22.53 13.56
C GLY A 515 13.51 22.70 14.43
N PRO A 516 13.58 23.56 15.46
CA PRO A 516 12.49 23.72 16.43
C PRO A 516 11.26 24.45 15.88
N GLN A 517 11.41 25.24 14.81
CA GLN A 517 10.32 25.99 14.16
C GLN A 517 9.62 25.06 13.16
N LEU A 518 8.69 24.24 13.65
CA LEU A 518 8.04 23.18 12.86
C LEU A 518 6.67 23.63 12.40
N ASP A 519 6.46 23.64 11.09
CA ASP A 519 5.16 23.64 10.42
C ASP A 519 5.19 22.67 9.22
N THR A 520 4.04 22.43 8.56
CA THR A 520 3.96 21.46 7.46
C THR A 520 4.81 21.87 6.26
N GLU A 521 4.82 23.16 5.90
CA GLU A 521 5.57 23.66 4.75
C GLU A 521 7.09 23.56 4.98
N SER A 522 7.58 23.96 6.16
CA SER A 522 8.99 23.84 6.50
C SER A 522 9.48 22.40 6.52
N LEU A 523 8.62 21.45 7.00
CA LEU A 523 8.97 20.03 6.96
C LEU A 523 8.98 19.47 5.53
N VAL A 524 8.04 19.87 4.68
CA VAL A 524 8.03 19.51 3.26
C VAL A 524 9.30 20.02 2.57
N GLU A 525 9.66 21.28 2.77
CA GLU A 525 10.92 21.84 2.23
C GLU A 525 12.16 21.09 2.73
N THR A 526 12.15 20.68 4.01
CA THR A 526 13.23 19.88 4.58
C THR A 526 13.31 18.49 3.94
N LEU A 527 12.15 17.84 3.70
CA LEU A 527 12.09 16.55 3.02
C LEU A 527 12.55 16.67 1.56
N GLU A 528 12.08 17.67 0.80
CA GLU A 528 12.50 17.93 -0.59
C GLU A 528 14.02 18.20 -0.73
N ASN A 529 14.68 18.61 0.34
CA ASN A 529 16.13 18.83 0.41
C ASN A 529 16.89 17.73 1.17
N LEU A 530 16.26 16.59 1.43
CA LEU A 530 16.87 15.48 2.13
C LEU A 530 17.55 14.56 1.11
N HIS A 531 18.85 14.73 0.94
CA HIS A 531 19.66 13.95 0.02
C HIS A 531 20.60 13.01 0.78
N ASP A 532 20.82 11.83 0.21
CA ASP A 532 21.78 10.82 0.63
C ASP A 532 21.74 10.50 2.14
N LEU A 533 20.51 10.46 2.70
CA LEU A 533 20.34 10.12 4.10
C LEU A 533 20.68 8.64 4.30
N ASP A 534 21.80 8.40 4.98
CA ASP A 534 22.15 7.06 5.45
C ASP A 534 21.54 6.83 6.85
N ILE A 535 20.65 5.87 6.94
CA ILE A 535 20.08 5.38 8.21
C ILE A 535 20.49 3.93 8.48
N GLY A 536 21.52 3.42 7.81
CA GLY A 536 21.95 2.03 7.94
C GLY A 536 21.10 1.01 7.18
N LEU A 537 20.33 1.47 6.18
CA LEU A 537 19.49 0.63 5.33
C LEU A 537 20.29 -0.14 4.25
N GLY A 538 21.55 0.28 4.00
CA GLY A 538 22.39 -0.24 2.91
C GLY A 538 22.04 0.35 1.53
N THR A 539 21.21 1.39 1.51
CA THR A 539 20.94 2.28 0.38
C THR A 539 20.55 3.65 0.95
N PRO A 540 21.05 4.77 0.41
CA PRO A 540 20.67 6.09 0.88
C PRO A 540 19.21 6.40 0.53
N VAL A 541 18.56 7.24 1.34
CA VAL A 541 17.23 7.79 1.09
C VAL A 541 17.40 9.21 0.56
N THR A 542 16.82 9.50 -0.60
CA THR A 542 16.90 10.83 -1.24
C THR A 542 15.52 11.25 -1.71
N PHE A 543 15.11 12.47 -1.36
CA PHE A 543 13.94 13.14 -1.92
C PHE A 543 14.36 14.41 -2.64
N SER A 544 13.52 14.88 -3.55
CA SER A 544 13.67 16.17 -4.23
C SER A 544 12.30 16.73 -4.57
N ARG A 545 12.23 17.98 -5.04
CA ARG A 545 10.98 18.59 -5.51
C ARG A 545 10.31 17.85 -6.68
N SER A 546 11.10 17.13 -7.46
CA SER A 546 10.63 16.34 -8.60
C SER A 546 10.46 14.85 -8.28
N GLU A 547 10.87 14.38 -7.10
CA GLU A 547 10.81 12.98 -6.72
C GLU A 547 10.57 12.83 -5.21
N HIS A 548 9.37 12.40 -4.85
CA HIS A 548 8.96 12.14 -3.46
C HIS A 548 9.01 10.65 -3.09
N GLN A 549 9.69 9.83 -3.89
CA GLN A 549 10.00 8.44 -3.56
C GLN A 549 11.48 8.33 -3.14
N GLY A 550 11.73 7.94 -1.89
CA GLY A 550 13.06 7.99 -1.28
C GLY A 550 14.01 6.90 -1.72
N ILE A 551 13.52 5.70 -2.05
CA ILE A 551 14.31 4.59 -2.58
C ILE A 551 13.56 3.84 -3.68
N HIS A 552 14.33 3.22 -4.60
CA HIS A 552 13.84 2.41 -5.71
C HIS A 552 14.26 0.92 -5.57
N LYS A 553 14.99 0.60 -4.51
CA LYS A 553 15.54 -0.73 -4.32
C LYS A 553 14.46 -1.74 -3.93
N VAL A 554 14.46 -2.85 -4.65
CA VAL A 554 13.66 -4.04 -4.37
C VAL A 554 14.60 -5.17 -4.01
N TRP A 555 14.35 -5.84 -2.88
CA TRP A 555 15.05 -7.05 -2.46
C TRP A 555 14.21 -8.27 -2.81
N GLY A 556 14.86 -9.36 -3.20
CA GLY A 556 14.22 -10.66 -3.39
C GLY A 556 14.38 -11.53 -2.15
N SER A 557 13.33 -12.25 -1.78
CA SER A 557 13.38 -13.23 -0.72
C SER A 557 12.55 -14.47 -1.06
N GLN A 558 12.97 -15.64 -0.58
CA GLN A 558 12.29 -16.91 -0.81
C GLN A 558 12.15 -17.69 0.50
N LEU A 559 10.97 -18.22 0.76
CA LEU A 559 10.70 -19.07 1.93
C LEU A 559 11.42 -20.40 1.80
N ASP A 560 12.16 -20.76 2.86
CA ASP A 560 12.77 -22.08 3.02
C ASP A 560 11.82 -23.09 3.71
N THR A 561 12.31 -24.29 3.95
CA THR A 561 11.54 -25.37 4.62
C THR A 561 11.28 -25.12 6.11
N THR A 562 11.92 -24.12 6.69
CA THR A 562 11.76 -23.72 8.11
C THR A 562 10.85 -22.52 8.31
N GLY A 563 10.33 -21.95 7.19
CA GLY A 563 9.45 -20.77 7.23
C GLY A 563 10.21 -19.43 7.30
N HIS A 564 11.55 -19.46 7.08
CA HIS A 564 12.35 -18.24 7.04
C HIS A 564 12.57 -17.79 5.59
N TYR A 565 12.58 -16.49 5.37
CA TYR A 565 12.92 -15.89 4.11
C TYR A 565 14.44 -15.84 3.93
N ARG A 566 14.93 -16.44 2.85
CA ARG A 566 16.32 -16.34 2.42
C ARG A 566 16.45 -15.33 1.29
N PRO A 567 17.45 -14.47 1.31
CA PRO A 567 17.69 -13.54 0.19
C PRO A 567 17.90 -14.31 -1.11
N ILE A 568 17.30 -13.83 -2.18
CA ILE A 568 17.55 -14.29 -3.55
C ILE A 568 17.80 -13.10 -4.46
N ASP A 569 18.58 -13.34 -5.53
CA ASP A 569 18.75 -12.36 -6.58
C ASP A 569 17.59 -12.46 -7.58
N LEU A 570 16.95 -11.33 -7.87
CA LEU A 570 15.87 -11.23 -8.85
C LEU A 570 16.36 -10.73 -10.22
N GLN A 571 17.66 -10.41 -10.34
CA GLN A 571 18.28 -9.85 -11.55
C GLN A 571 19.16 -10.85 -12.28
#